data_1d7ab1f041cc694002438ed371b57b1d
#
_entry.id   1d7ab1f041cc694002438ed371b57b1d
#
_cell.length_a   1.000
_cell.length_b   1.000
_cell.length_c   1.000
_cell.angle_alpha   90.00
_cell.angle_beta   90.00
_cell.angle_gamma   90.00
#
_symmetry.space_group_name_H-M   'P 1'
#
loop_
_entity.id
_entity.type
_entity.pdbx_description
1 polymer ?
#
loop_
_entity_poly.entity_id
_entity_poly.type
_entity_poly.pdbx_seq_one_letter_code
_entity_poly.pdbx_strand_id
1 'polypeptide(L)'
;QYFADDTYACLNATKKIEKEYQIKKHLLTTISSVETGRWNEKEQQSLAWPWTINAQGKGQFFKTKAEAVKAIKKLQAQGVKSIDVGCMQINLSYHGKAFKSIEDALDPQKNVTYAAKYLKSLYLKKGKDWLKAAMAYHSTTPHKAQRYKKKIVSAYEVVRMASKDNDERLFGERIEAQKAALKEVRKAPAAVKVAAVKPEAVRKGANKIDARAWREAKLAEYRRNKLIASN
;
A
#
# COMPACT_ATOMS: atom_id res chain seq x y z
N GLN A 1 11.75 13.31 -16.61
CA GLN A 1 11.55 11.84 -16.55
C GLN A 1 11.40 11.29 -15.12
N TYR A 2 11.56 12.14 -14.07
CA TYR A 2 11.50 11.73 -12.65
C TYR A 2 10.11 11.80 -12.00
N PHE A 3 9.09 12.34 -12.65
CA PHE A 3 7.76 12.59 -12.04
C PHE A 3 6.82 11.38 -12.01
N ALA A 4 7.04 10.35 -12.82
CA ALA A 4 6.17 9.18 -12.84
C ALA A 4 6.38 8.25 -11.63
N ASP A 5 7.60 8.22 -11.09
CA ASP A 5 8.00 7.32 -10.01
C ASP A 5 7.48 7.81 -8.64
N ASP A 6 7.46 9.12 -8.40
CA ASP A 6 6.99 9.73 -7.15
C ASP A 6 5.47 9.58 -6.94
N THR A 7 4.70 9.54 -8.02
CA THR A 7 3.23 9.40 -7.97
C THR A 7 2.79 8.12 -7.25
N TYR A 8 3.54 7.05 -7.40
CA TYR A 8 3.22 5.76 -6.78
C TYR A 8 4.08 5.45 -5.56
N ALA A 9 5.00 6.33 -5.18
CA ALA A 9 5.95 6.06 -4.10
C ALA A 9 5.26 5.72 -2.77
N CYS A 10 4.25 6.50 -2.37
CA CYS A 10 3.47 6.22 -1.17
C CYS A 10 2.65 4.93 -1.30
N LEU A 11 2.00 4.70 -2.43
CA LEU A 11 1.19 3.51 -2.68
C LEU A 11 2.04 2.22 -2.63
N ASN A 12 3.21 2.25 -3.25
CA ASN A 12 4.14 1.12 -3.26
C ASN A 12 4.68 0.84 -1.85
N ALA A 13 5.05 1.90 -1.10
CA ALA A 13 5.51 1.78 0.27
C ALA A 13 4.41 1.21 1.18
N THR A 14 3.18 1.73 1.11
CA THR A 14 2.07 1.26 1.96
C THR A 14 1.72 -0.19 1.67
N LYS A 15 1.58 -0.61 0.42
CA LYS A 15 1.29 -2.01 0.04
C LYS A 15 2.35 -2.99 0.54
N LYS A 16 3.63 -2.63 0.40
CA LYS A 16 4.75 -3.45 0.87
C LYS A 16 4.74 -3.59 2.39
N ILE A 17 4.66 -2.47 3.10
CA ILE A 17 4.76 -2.39 4.55
C ILE A 17 3.53 -2.99 5.25
N GLU A 18 2.32 -2.86 4.68
CA GLU A 18 1.12 -3.56 5.18
C GLU A 18 1.34 -5.06 5.30
N LYS A 19 1.92 -5.67 4.25
CA LYS A 19 2.21 -7.10 4.21
C LYS A 19 3.30 -7.48 5.22
N GLU A 20 4.39 -6.71 5.25
CA GLU A 20 5.55 -6.96 6.12
C GLU A 20 5.19 -6.89 7.61
N TYR A 21 4.39 -5.88 8.00
CA TYR A 21 3.99 -5.66 9.39
C TYR A 21 2.66 -6.31 9.76
N GLN A 22 2.05 -7.10 8.85
CA GLN A 22 0.77 -7.77 9.08
C GLN A 22 -0.33 -6.78 9.53
N ILE A 23 -0.38 -5.63 8.88
CA ILE A 23 -1.43 -4.64 9.08
C ILE A 23 -2.63 -5.03 8.21
N LYS A 24 -3.84 -4.70 8.65
CA LYS A 24 -5.06 -4.92 7.87
C LYS A 24 -4.88 -4.41 6.45
N LYS A 25 -5.10 -5.28 5.46
CA LYS A 25 -4.95 -4.97 4.03
C LYS A 25 -5.68 -3.66 3.68
N HIS A 26 -5.06 -2.81 2.89
CA HIS A 26 -5.53 -1.49 2.48
C HIS A 26 -5.54 -0.39 3.56
N LEU A 27 -5.25 -0.69 4.83
CA LEU A 27 -5.40 0.31 5.90
C LEU A 27 -4.32 1.41 5.84
N LEU A 28 -3.04 1.06 5.66
CA LEU A 28 -1.99 2.08 5.50
C LEU A 28 -2.20 2.91 4.24
N THR A 29 -2.59 2.26 3.14
CA THR A 29 -2.93 2.95 1.89
C THR A 29 -4.10 3.92 2.08
N THR A 30 -5.13 3.51 2.83
CA THR A 30 -6.27 4.37 3.16
C THR A 30 -5.85 5.57 4.00
N ILE A 31 -5.09 5.35 5.09
CA ILE A 31 -4.59 6.44 5.93
C ILE A 31 -3.77 7.41 5.09
N SER A 32 -2.82 6.91 4.30
CA SER A 32 -1.98 7.72 3.43
C SER A 32 -2.80 8.56 2.43
N SER A 33 -3.81 7.96 1.81
CA SER A 33 -4.73 8.65 0.90
C SER A 33 -5.55 9.75 1.60
N VAL A 34 -5.99 9.52 2.83
CA VAL A 34 -6.72 10.53 3.63
C VAL A 34 -5.83 11.67 4.06
N GLU A 35 -4.55 11.39 4.37
CA GLU A 35 -3.60 12.39 4.86
C GLU A 35 -3.04 13.28 3.73
N THR A 36 -2.64 12.70 2.60
CA THR A 36 -1.90 13.40 1.55
C THR A 36 -2.40 13.13 0.13
N GLY A 37 -3.61 12.58 0.00
CA GLY A 37 -4.17 12.21 -1.28
C GLY A 37 -4.41 13.42 -2.19
N ARG A 38 -3.96 13.27 -3.45
CA ARG A 38 -4.25 14.17 -4.57
C ARG A 38 -4.97 13.38 -5.64
N TRP A 39 -6.01 13.98 -6.23
CA TRP A 39 -6.71 13.35 -7.34
C TRP A 39 -5.76 13.10 -8.51
N ASN A 40 -5.77 11.88 -9.02
CA ASN A 40 -5.01 11.48 -10.19
C ASN A 40 -5.99 11.10 -11.31
N GLU A 41 -6.03 11.91 -12.37
CA GLU A 41 -6.96 11.73 -13.50
C GLU A 41 -6.72 10.41 -14.24
N LYS A 42 -5.47 10.00 -14.39
CA LYS A 42 -5.13 8.75 -15.09
C LYS A 42 -5.63 7.53 -14.34
N GLU A 43 -5.48 7.53 -13.03
CA GLU A 43 -5.85 6.40 -12.16
C GLU A 43 -7.29 6.50 -11.63
N GLN A 44 -7.98 7.62 -11.89
CA GLN A 44 -9.35 7.91 -11.40
C GLN A 44 -9.49 7.67 -9.88
N GLN A 45 -8.44 7.98 -9.13
CA GLN A 45 -8.40 7.83 -7.68
C GLN A 45 -7.48 8.85 -7.02
N SER A 46 -7.63 9.00 -5.71
CA SER A 46 -6.74 9.84 -4.90
C SER A 46 -5.49 9.07 -4.52
N LEU A 47 -4.32 9.52 -4.98
CA LEU A 47 -3.02 8.96 -4.63
C LEU A 47 -2.29 9.88 -3.66
N ALA A 48 -1.71 9.29 -2.62
CA ALA A 48 -0.91 10.03 -1.65
C ALA A 48 0.38 10.55 -2.27
N TRP A 49 0.74 11.81 -1.94
CA TRP A 49 1.92 12.47 -2.47
C TRP A 49 3.04 12.56 -1.42
N PRO A 50 4.24 12.04 -1.69
CA PRO A 50 5.30 11.91 -0.69
C PRO A 50 5.89 13.27 -0.23
N TRP A 51 5.93 14.26 -1.12
CA TRP A 51 6.50 15.57 -0.85
C TRP A 51 5.43 16.54 -0.31
N THR A 52 4.71 16.07 0.72
CA THR A 52 3.63 16.81 1.37
C THR A 52 4.04 17.19 2.77
N ILE A 53 3.79 18.43 3.15
CA ILE A 53 3.92 18.91 4.52
C ILE A 53 2.64 19.61 4.98
N ASN A 54 2.37 19.58 6.26
CA ASN A 54 1.34 20.40 6.89
C ASN A 54 1.95 21.12 8.09
N ALA A 55 1.85 22.42 8.10
CA ALA A 55 2.31 23.24 9.21
C ALA A 55 1.26 24.31 9.52
N GLN A 56 0.90 24.47 10.80
CA GLN A 56 -0.08 25.45 11.25
C GLN A 56 -1.45 25.32 10.52
N GLY A 57 -1.86 24.08 10.18
CA GLY A 57 -3.12 23.81 9.48
C GLY A 57 -3.07 24.10 7.97
N LYS A 58 -1.91 24.46 7.42
CA LYS A 58 -1.71 24.72 5.99
C LYS A 58 -0.95 23.58 5.34
N GLY A 59 -1.66 22.78 4.52
CA GLY A 59 -1.06 21.70 3.69
C GLY A 59 -0.36 22.30 2.47
N GLN A 60 0.84 21.80 2.16
CA GLN A 60 1.61 22.20 0.98
C GLN A 60 2.16 20.97 0.28
N PHE A 61 2.09 20.98 -1.06
CA PHE A 61 2.60 19.93 -1.93
C PHE A 61 3.76 20.48 -2.75
N PHE A 62 4.91 19.82 -2.67
CA PHE A 62 6.11 20.21 -3.41
C PHE A 62 6.33 19.28 -4.61
N LYS A 63 7.01 19.77 -5.62
CA LYS A 63 7.33 18.98 -6.82
C LYS A 63 8.40 17.94 -6.53
N THR A 64 9.34 18.28 -5.64
CA THR A 64 10.50 17.45 -5.33
C THR A 64 10.72 17.32 -3.81
N LYS A 65 11.42 16.26 -3.42
CA LYS A 65 11.88 16.05 -2.05
C LYS A 65 12.74 17.23 -1.55
N ALA A 66 13.64 17.72 -2.41
CA ALA A 66 14.52 18.82 -2.07
C ALA A 66 13.76 20.12 -1.73
N GLU A 67 12.72 20.43 -2.49
CA GLU A 67 11.84 21.59 -2.20
C GLU A 67 11.12 21.43 -0.86
N ALA A 68 10.58 20.24 -0.57
CA ALA A 68 9.93 19.95 0.71
C ALA A 68 10.91 20.08 1.89
N VAL A 69 12.13 19.54 1.77
CA VAL A 69 13.20 19.69 2.77
C VAL A 69 13.54 21.16 3.02
N LYS A 70 13.72 21.94 1.96
CA LYS A 70 14.01 23.39 2.05
C LYS A 70 12.88 24.13 2.78
N ALA A 71 11.62 23.81 2.47
CA ALA A 71 10.48 24.42 3.13
C ALA A 71 10.40 24.06 4.62
N ILE A 72 10.65 22.81 5.00
CA ILE A 72 10.69 22.37 6.40
C ILE A 72 11.78 23.11 7.16
N LYS A 73 13.02 23.17 6.62
CA LYS A 73 14.15 23.89 7.24
C LYS A 73 13.82 25.37 7.45
N LYS A 74 13.17 26.01 6.47
CA LYS A 74 12.71 27.40 6.59
C LYS A 74 11.68 27.59 7.71
N LEU A 75 10.68 26.70 7.79
CA LEU A 75 9.67 26.75 8.86
C LEU A 75 10.29 26.54 10.23
N GLN A 76 11.22 25.60 10.37
CA GLN A 76 11.95 25.35 11.63
C GLN A 76 12.79 26.57 12.05
N ALA A 77 13.45 27.23 11.11
CA ALA A 77 14.20 28.48 11.37
C ALA A 77 13.28 29.63 11.83
N GLN A 78 12.01 29.62 11.44
CA GLN A 78 10.97 30.53 11.91
C GLN A 78 10.33 30.12 13.26
N GLY A 79 10.84 29.08 13.92
CA GLY A 79 10.33 28.59 15.20
C GLY A 79 9.11 27.66 15.09
N VAL A 80 8.69 27.28 13.90
CA VAL A 80 7.55 26.35 13.70
C VAL A 80 8.00 24.93 14.04
N LYS A 81 7.51 24.39 15.16
CA LYS A 81 7.89 23.05 15.65
C LYS A 81 6.97 21.94 15.12
N SER A 82 5.66 22.20 15.07
CA SER A 82 4.67 21.19 14.65
C SER A 82 4.54 21.20 13.14
N ILE A 83 5.19 20.25 12.50
CA ILE A 83 5.19 20.05 11.05
C ILE A 83 4.93 18.57 10.79
N ASP A 84 3.84 18.26 10.06
CA ASP A 84 3.51 16.92 9.61
C ASP A 84 4.15 16.69 8.23
N VAL A 85 4.77 15.53 8.00
CA VAL A 85 5.56 15.30 6.80
C VAL A 85 5.31 13.94 6.16
N GLY A 86 5.38 13.91 4.83
CA GLY A 86 5.42 12.70 4.03
C GLY A 86 4.09 11.98 3.87
N CYS A 87 4.15 10.78 3.29
CA CYS A 87 3.00 9.93 2.95
C CYS A 87 1.97 9.76 4.07
N MET A 88 2.45 9.68 5.31
CA MET A 88 1.66 9.35 6.50
C MET A 88 1.52 10.53 7.46
N GLN A 89 1.93 11.73 7.07
CA GLN A 89 1.86 12.96 7.87
C GLN A 89 2.36 12.78 9.31
N ILE A 90 3.61 12.34 9.41
CA ILE A 90 4.27 12.16 10.72
C ILE A 90 4.70 13.51 11.27
N ASN A 91 4.23 13.82 12.46
CA ASN A 91 4.55 15.08 13.14
C ASN A 91 5.97 15.08 13.68
N LEU A 92 6.82 16.02 13.21
CA LEU A 92 8.22 16.10 13.59
C LEU A 92 8.44 16.54 15.05
N SER A 93 7.51 17.25 15.65
CA SER A 93 7.62 17.65 17.06
C SER A 93 7.47 16.47 18.02
N TYR A 94 6.57 15.55 17.70
CA TYR A 94 6.29 14.37 18.55
C TYR A 94 7.14 13.16 18.18
N HIS A 95 7.46 13.02 16.90
CA HIS A 95 8.04 11.80 16.34
C HIS A 95 9.38 12.02 15.61
N GLY A 96 9.90 13.26 15.58
CA GLY A 96 11.09 13.60 14.80
C GLY A 96 12.35 12.79 15.20
N LYS A 97 12.46 12.40 16.46
CA LYS A 97 13.59 11.57 16.96
C LYS A 97 13.62 10.15 16.35
N ALA A 98 12.55 9.72 15.69
CA ALA A 98 12.49 8.42 15.00
C ALA A 98 13.26 8.40 13.67
N PHE A 99 13.64 9.57 13.16
CA PHE A 99 14.34 9.75 11.89
C PHE A 99 15.72 10.37 12.12
N LYS A 100 16.67 9.96 11.28
CA LYS A 100 18.05 10.51 11.35
C LYS A 100 18.12 11.94 10.80
N SER A 101 17.22 12.30 9.90
CA SER A 101 17.16 13.61 9.24
C SER A 101 15.76 13.91 8.72
N ILE A 102 15.53 15.14 8.25
CA ILE A 102 14.31 15.55 7.54
C ILE A 102 14.15 14.74 6.24
N GLU A 103 15.25 14.50 5.55
CA GLU A 103 15.32 13.71 4.34
C GLU A 103 14.85 12.27 4.57
N ASP A 104 15.19 11.68 5.73
CA ASP A 104 14.71 10.37 6.17
C ASP A 104 13.22 10.40 6.51
N ALA A 105 12.75 11.43 7.18
CA ALA A 105 11.33 11.58 7.53
C ALA A 105 10.44 11.71 6.29
N LEU A 106 10.95 12.28 5.20
CA LEU A 106 10.27 12.38 3.91
C LEU A 106 10.45 11.14 3.02
N ASP A 107 11.40 10.24 3.32
CA ASP A 107 11.57 9.02 2.55
C ASP A 107 10.31 8.13 2.66
N PRO A 108 9.64 7.76 1.54
CA PRO A 108 8.37 7.04 1.59
C PRO A 108 8.45 5.73 2.36
N GLN A 109 9.52 4.95 2.20
CA GLN A 109 9.68 3.67 2.90
C GLN A 109 9.85 3.88 4.40
N LYS A 110 10.72 4.82 4.81
CA LYS A 110 10.99 5.12 6.22
C LYS A 110 9.79 5.75 6.91
N ASN A 111 9.13 6.70 6.24
CA ASN A 111 7.93 7.37 6.72
C ASN A 111 6.80 6.37 6.99
N VAL A 112 6.48 5.51 6.00
CA VAL A 112 5.44 4.49 6.10
C VAL A 112 5.84 3.40 7.11
N THR A 113 7.10 2.98 7.16
CA THR A 113 7.57 1.99 8.16
C THR A 113 7.37 2.49 9.58
N TYR A 114 7.71 3.74 9.84
CA TYR A 114 7.48 4.34 11.16
C TYR A 114 5.99 4.38 11.49
N ALA A 115 5.16 4.87 10.57
CA ALA A 115 3.72 4.91 10.73
C ALA A 115 3.11 3.55 11.02
N ALA A 116 3.59 2.50 10.34
CA ALA A 116 3.15 1.13 10.54
C ALA A 116 3.44 0.62 11.96
N LYS A 117 4.66 0.85 12.46
CA LYS A 117 5.05 0.52 13.84
C LYS A 117 4.18 1.25 14.85
N TYR A 118 3.96 2.54 14.65
CA TYR A 118 3.13 3.36 15.51
C TYR A 118 1.66 2.90 15.49
N LEU A 119 1.09 2.68 14.31
CA LEU A 119 -0.27 2.17 14.16
C LEU A 119 -0.45 0.79 14.82
N LYS A 120 0.55 -0.11 14.67
CA LYS A 120 0.53 -1.43 15.33
C LYS A 120 0.58 -1.32 16.85
N SER A 121 1.36 -0.38 17.40
CA SER A 121 1.35 -0.12 18.84
C SER A 121 -0.02 0.38 19.32
N LEU A 122 -0.66 1.24 18.56
CA LEU A 122 -2.03 1.70 18.85
C LEU A 122 -3.05 0.55 18.75
N TYR A 123 -2.92 -0.33 17.77
CA TYR A 123 -3.77 -1.52 17.63
C TYR A 123 -3.74 -2.38 18.88
N LEU A 124 -2.55 -2.67 19.41
CA LEU A 124 -2.39 -3.44 20.65
C LEU A 124 -3.03 -2.69 21.84
N LYS A 125 -2.80 -1.38 21.97
CA LYS A 125 -3.35 -0.56 23.06
C LYS A 125 -4.87 -0.36 22.97
N LYS A 126 -5.47 -0.51 21.79
CA LYS A 126 -6.90 -0.32 21.56
C LYS A 126 -7.69 -1.62 21.45
N GLY A 127 -7.21 -2.70 22.11
CA GLY A 127 -7.90 -3.98 22.17
C GLY A 127 -7.89 -4.75 20.86
N LYS A 128 -6.83 -4.62 20.09
CA LYS A 128 -6.66 -5.25 18.76
C LYS A 128 -7.74 -4.86 17.75
N ASP A 129 -8.16 -3.60 17.80
CA ASP A 129 -9.14 -3.01 16.89
C ASP A 129 -8.44 -2.02 15.94
N TRP A 130 -8.38 -2.37 14.65
CA TRP A 130 -7.72 -1.55 13.63
C TRP A 130 -8.42 -0.21 13.38
N LEU A 131 -9.74 -0.16 13.50
CA LEU A 131 -10.47 1.11 13.31
C LEU A 131 -10.21 2.07 14.46
N LYS A 132 -10.24 1.57 15.71
CA LYS A 132 -9.87 2.37 16.89
C LYS A 132 -8.41 2.80 16.84
N ALA A 133 -7.50 1.95 16.32
CA ALA A 133 -6.11 2.30 16.11
C ALA A 133 -5.96 3.45 15.10
N ALA A 134 -6.64 3.38 13.95
CA ALA A 134 -6.63 4.42 12.93
C ALA A 134 -7.21 5.75 13.45
N MET A 135 -8.29 5.69 14.23
CA MET A 135 -8.85 6.87 14.89
C MET A 135 -7.84 7.52 15.85
N ALA A 136 -7.18 6.72 16.68
CA ALA A 136 -6.17 7.18 17.64
C ALA A 136 -4.88 7.66 16.97
N TYR A 137 -4.56 7.14 15.79
CA TYR A 137 -3.45 7.61 14.96
C TYR A 137 -3.60 9.10 14.63
N HIS A 138 -4.79 9.50 14.21
CA HIS A 138 -5.07 10.88 13.87
C HIS A 138 -5.24 11.77 15.11
N SER A 139 -6.03 11.31 16.12
CA SER A 139 -6.26 12.09 17.32
C SER A 139 -6.87 11.25 18.44
N THR A 140 -6.46 11.53 19.67
CA THR A 140 -7.10 11.02 20.88
C THR A 140 -8.31 11.85 21.33
N THR A 141 -8.52 13.03 20.74
CA THR A 141 -9.66 13.90 21.03
C THR A 141 -10.94 13.32 20.45
N PRO A 142 -11.99 13.00 21.25
CA PRO A 142 -13.13 12.21 20.80
C PRO A 142 -13.83 12.73 19.54
N HIS A 143 -14.16 14.01 19.45
CA HIS A 143 -14.86 14.57 18.29
C HIS A 143 -13.99 14.55 17.02
N LYS A 144 -12.67 14.78 17.13
CA LYS A 144 -11.72 14.68 16.00
C LYS A 144 -11.59 13.23 15.53
N ALA A 145 -11.45 12.29 16.47
CA ALA A 145 -11.39 10.86 16.17
C ALA A 145 -12.64 10.36 15.46
N GLN A 146 -13.85 10.78 15.90
CA GLN A 146 -15.10 10.40 15.23
C GLN A 146 -15.25 10.99 13.82
N ARG A 147 -14.82 12.24 13.62
CA ARG A 147 -14.79 12.84 12.27
C ARG A 147 -13.83 12.08 11.35
N TYR A 148 -12.68 11.71 11.88
CA TYR A 148 -11.68 10.93 11.13
C TYR A 148 -12.19 9.52 10.81
N LYS A 149 -12.91 8.86 11.74
CA LYS A 149 -13.56 7.57 11.49
C LYS A 149 -14.40 7.58 10.22
N LYS A 150 -15.24 8.59 10.05
CA LYS A 150 -16.09 8.72 8.85
C LYS A 150 -15.26 8.77 7.57
N LYS A 151 -14.17 9.57 7.58
CA LYS A 151 -13.24 9.68 6.44
C LYS A 151 -12.57 8.34 6.13
N ILE A 152 -12.03 7.65 7.15
CA ILE A 152 -11.34 6.37 6.97
C ILE A 152 -12.28 5.29 6.44
N VAL A 153 -13.48 5.16 6.96
CA VAL A 153 -14.43 4.14 6.51
C VAL A 153 -14.80 4.36 5.04
N SER A 154 -15.12 5.61 4.65
CA SER A 154 -15.42 5.93 3.24
C SER A 154 -14.23 5.71 2.32
N ALA A 155 -13.04 6.20 2.69
CA ALA A 155 -11.83 6.04 1.88
C ALA A 155 -11.38 4.58 1.77
N TYR A 156 -11.59 3.76 2.80
CA TYR A 156 -11.23 2.34 2.80
C TYR A 156 -11.99 1.58 1.71
N GLU A 157 -13.27 1.84 1.54
CA GLU A 157 -14.06 1.19 0.48
C GLU A 157 -13.58 1.61 -0.92
N VAL A 158 -13.24 2.89 -1.11
CA VAL A 158 -12.69 3.38 -2.38
C VAL A 158 -11.36 2.70 -2.70
N VAL A 159 -10.43 2.66 -1.75
CA VAL A 159 -9.10 2.02 -1.93
C VAL A 159 -9.26 0.52 -2.20
N ARG A 160 -10.19 -0.14 -1.52
CA ARG A 160 -10.47 -1.57 -1.71
C ARG A 160 -11.01 -1.87 -3.11
N MET A 161 -11.93 -1.05 -3.61
CA MET A 161 -12.50 -1.19 -4.96
C MET A 161 -11.42 -0.94 -6.03
N ALA A 162 -10.69 0.16 -5.93
CA ALA A 162 -9.59 0.48 -6.87
C ALA A 162 -8.50 -0.61 -6.89
N SER A 163 -8.25 -1.29 -5.77
CA SER A 163 -7.31 -2.41 -5.72
C SER A 163 -7.84 -3.65 -6.46
N LYS A 164 -9.15 -3.93 -6.41
CA LYS A 164 -9.76 -5.04 -7.17
C LYS A 164 -9.71 -4.79 -8.67
N ASP A 165 -10.09 -3.59 -9.10
CA ASP A 165 -10.08 -3.21 -10.51
C ASP A 165 -8.65 -3.29 -11.09
N ASN A 166 -7.65 -2.86 -10.32
CA ASN A 166 -6.25 -3.00 -10.71
C ASN A 166 -5.79 -4.46 -10.78
N ASP A 167 -6.19 -5.32 -9.85
CA ASP A 167 -5.83 -6.73 -9.87
C ASP A 167 -6.48 -7.44 -11.08
N GLU A 168 -7.72 -7.13 -11.42
CA GLU A 168 -8.43 -7.66 -12.59
C GLU A 168 -7.80 -7.17 -13.90
N ARG A 169 -7.46 -5.88 -14.00
CA ARG A 169 -6.77 -5.31 -15.17
C ARG A 169 -5.40 -5.95 -15.37
N LEU A 170 -4.57 -6.05 -14.34
CA LEU A 170 -3.25 -6.69 -14.40
C LEU A 170 -3.34 -8.17 -14.75
N PHE A 171 -4.37 -8.86 -14.28
CA PHE A 171 -4.61 -10.25 -14.66
C PHE A 171 -4.96 -10.36 -16.15
N GLY A 172 -5.83 -9.49 -16.66
CA GLY A 172 -6.17 -9.40 -18.08
C GLY A 172 -4.92 -9.13 -18.96
N GLU A 173 -4.11 -8.14 -18.59
CA GLU A 173 -2.87 -7.80 -19.29
C GLU A 173 -1.87 -8.98 -19.33
N ARG A 174 -1.74 -9.73 -18.23
CA ARG A 174 -0.90 -10.94 -18.18
C ARG A 174 -1.41 -12.05 -19.09
N ILE A 175 -2.72 -12.23 -19.13
CA ILE A 175 -3.33 -13.24 -20.03
C ILE A 175 -3.10 -12.86 -21.49
N GLU A 176 -3.28 -11.61 -21.88
CA GLU A 176 -3.02 -11.15 -23.25
C GLU A 176 -1.54 -11.24 -23.64
N ALA A 177 -0.64 -10.85 -22.74
CA ALA A 177 0.80 -11.00 -22.94
C ALA A 177 1.20 -12.48 -23.12
N GLN A 178 0.62 -13.39 -22.34
CA GLN A 178 0.89 -14.82 -22.45
C GLN A 178 0.33 -15.40 -23.77
N LYS A 179 -0.85 -14.98 -24.20
CA LYS A 179 -1.41 -15.36 -25.50
C LYS A 179 -0.53 -14.87 -26.64
N ALA A 180 -0.03 -13.63 -26.59
CA ALA A 180 0.87 -13.08 -27.59
C ALA A 180 2.18 -13.87 -27.68
N ALA A 181 2.80 -14.17 -26.54
CA ALA A 181 4.03 -14.99 -26.47
C ALA A 181 3.82 -16.40 -27.06
N LEU A 182 2.69 -17.05 -26.74
CA LEU A 182 2.36 -18.37 -27.33
C LEU A 182 2.14 -18.29 -28.85
N LYS A 183 1.56 -17.20 -29.35
CA LYS A 183 1.38 -16.97 -30.79
C LYS A 183 2.73 -16.83 -31.50
N GLU A 184 3.68 -16.12 -30.92
CA GLU A 184 5.03 -15.97 -31.45
C GLU A 184 5.81 -17.31 -31.45
N VAL A 185 5.72 -18.09 -30.36
CA VAL A 185 6.32 -19.44 -30.29
C VAL A 185 5.74 -20.36 -31.37
N ARG A 186 4.44 -20.27 -31.66
CA ARG A 186 3.81 -21.07 -32.72
C ARG A 186 4.24 -20.67 -34.13
N LYS A 187 4.64 -19.42 -34.35
CA LYS A 187 5.16 -18.92 -35.63
C LYS A 187 6.64 -19.25 -35.84
N ALA A 188 7.38 -19.55 -34.76
CA ALA A 188 8.81 -19.86 -34.85
C ALA A 188 9.07 -21.12 -35.68
N PRO A 189 10.16 -21.16 -36.47
CA PRO A 189 10.56 -22.35 -37.21
C PRO A 189 10.73 -23.57 -36.30
N ALA A 190 10.53 -24.79 -36.86
CA ALA A 190 10.51 -26.03 -36.07
C ALA A 190 11.81 -26.25 -35.24
N ALA A 191 12.97 -25.83 -35.75
CA ALA A 191 14.24 -25.90 -35.02
C ALA A 191 14.27 -25.07 -33.73
N VAL A 192 13.58 -23.93 -33.71
CA VAL A 192 13.47 -23.07 -32.52
C VAL A 192 12.46 -23.60 -31.53
N LYS A 193 11.38 -24.28 -32.02
CA LYS A 193 10.35 -24.88 -31.19
C LYS A 193 10.89 -26.01 -30.30
N VAL A 194 11.86 -26.79 -30.77
CA VAL A 194 12.46 -27.89 -30.01
C VAL A 194 13.41 -27.37 -28.90
N ALA A 195 14.07 -26.25 -29.11
CA ALA A 195 14.96 -25.64 -28.11
C ALA A 195 14.20 -24.97 -26.94
N ALA A 196 12.98 -24.45 -27.20
CA ALA A 196 12.14 -23.84 -26.21
C ALA A 196 11.36 -24.81 -25.29
N VAL A 197 11.32 -26.09 -25.63
CA VAL A 197 10.62 -27.16 -24.89
C VAL A 197 11.61 -28.29 -24.59
N LYS A 198 12.67 -28.02 -23.80
CA LYS A 198 13.24 -29.04 -22.95
C LYS A 198 12.54 -28.95 -21.59
N PRO A 199 11.66 -29.88 -21.26
CA PRO A 199 11.30 -30.03 -19.86
C PRO A 199 12.59 -30.53 -19.19
N GLU A 200 13.08 -29.75 -18.20
CA GLU A 200 13.97 -30.33 -17.20
C GLU A 200 13.37 -31.67 -16.76
N ALA A 201 14.17 -32.69 -16.75
CA ALA A 201 13.76 -34.03 -16.39
C ALA A 201 12.93 -33.99 -15.11
N VAL A 202 11.63 -34.12 -15.27
CA VAL A 202 10.71 -34.33 -14.14
C VAL A 202 11.21 -35.61 -13.48
N ARG A 203 11.81 -35.45 -12.30
CA ARG A 203 12.20 -36.55 -11.43
C ARG A 203 11.03 -37.49 -11.34
N LYS A 204 11.21 -38.72 -11.82
CA LYS A 204 10.28 -39.83 -11.60
C LYS A 204 10.01 -39.90 -10.10
N GLY A 205 8.81 -39.55 -9.65
CA GLY A 205 8.43 -39.57 -8.24
C GLY A 205 7.34 -38.59 -7.81
N ALA A 206 6.89 -37.67 -8.65
CA ALA A 206 5.73 -36.86 -8.33
C ALA A 206 4.46 -37.67 -8.63
N ASN A 207 3.77 -38.13 -7.56
CA ASN A 207 2.42 -38.64 -7.65
C ASN A 207 1.58 -37.69 -8.49
N LYS A 208 0.92 -38.23 -9.53
CA LYS A 208 -0.14 -37.50 -10.25
C LYS A 208 -1.15 -37.06 -9.22
N ILE A 209 -1.15 -35.78 -8.86
CA ILE A 209 -2.21 -35.20 -8.04
C ILE A 209 -3.48 -35.36 -8.88
N ASP A 210 -4.38 -36.24 -8.43
CA ASP A 210 -5.69 -36.40 -9.04
C ASP A 210 -6.40 -35.05 -8.91
N ALA A 211 -6.56 -34.35 -10.03
CA ALA A 211 -7.19 -33.04 -10.09
C ALA A 211 -8.63 -33.05 -9.53
N ARG A 212 -9.26 -34.23 -9.50
CA ARG A 212 -10.59 -34.44 -8.92
C ARG A 212 -10.47 -34.48 -7.39
N ALA A 213 -9.55 -35.25 -6.84
CA ALA A 213 -9.29 -35.32 -5.40
C ALA A 213 -8.86 -33.95 -4.83
N TRP A 214 -8.03 -33.19 -5.58
CA TRP A 214 -7.65 -31.85 -5.19
C TRP A 214 -8.83 -30.86 -5.14
N ARG A 215 -9.75 -30.91 -6.14
CA ARG A 215 -10.96 -30.07 -6.15
C ARG A 215 -11.90 -30.44 -5.00
N GLU A 216 -12.10 -31.70 -4.71
CA GLU A 216 -12.94 -32.16 -3.61
C GLU A 216 -12.37 -31.74 -2.24
N ALA A 217 -11.06 -31.84 -2.05
CA ALA A 217 -10.39 -31.34 -0.85
C ALA A 217 -10.56 -29.82 -0.66
N LYS A 218 -10.43 -29.02 -1.73
CA LYS A 218 -10.66 -27.57 -1.70
C LYS A 218 -12.10 -27.18 -1.43
N LEU A 219 -13.04 -27.91 -1.96
CA LEU A 219 -14.47 -27.73 -1.66
C LEU A 219 -14.82 -28.09 -0.20
N ALA A 220 -14.20 -29.11 0.35
CA ALA A 220 -14.38 -29.50 1.75
C ALA A 220 -13.77 -28.45 2.72
N GLU A 221 -12.61 -27.89 2.38
CA GLU A 221 -11.99 -26.79 3.11
C GLU A 221 -12.87 -25.53 3.11
N TYR A 222 -13.41 -25.16 1.94
CA TYR A 222 -14.34 -24.03 1.80
C TYR A 222 -15.61 -24.20 2.64
N ARG A 223 -16.21 -25.40 2.61
CA ARG A 223 -17.42 -25.72 3.41
C ARG A 223 -17.15 -25.65 4.91
N ARG A 224 -15.99 -26.14 5.40
CA ARG A 224 -15.58 -26.02 6.79
C ARG A 224 -15.42 -24.56 7.23
N ASN A 225 -14.74 -23.76 6.41
CA ASN A 225 -14.52 -22.35 6.72
C ASN A 225 -15.83 -21.54 6.73
N LYS A 226 -16.79 -21.90 5.92
CA LYS A 226 -18.13 -21.29 5.90
C LYS A 226 -18.96 -21.63 7.15
N LEU A 227 -18.85 -22.87 7.67
CA LEU A 227 -19.51 -23.29 8.92
C LEU A 227 -18.93 -22.61 10.15
N ILE A 228 -17.61 -22.34 10.18
CA ILE A 228 -16.94 -21.62 11.28
C ILE A 228 -17.28 -20.11 11.26
N ALA A 229 -17.62 -19.54 10.10
CA ALA A 229 -17.98 -18.13 9.97
C ALA A 229 -19.46 -17.84 10.26
N SER A 230 -20.29 -18.86 10.49
CA SER A 230 -21.72 -18.75 10.75
C SER A 230 -22.13 -19.12 12.19
N ASN A 231 -21.15 -19.35 13.06
CA ASN A 231 -21.27 -19.40 14.52
C ASN A 231 -20.47 -18.24 15.13
#